data_d08005a4838b275ec30e5b90e9ce9b0c
#
_entry.id   d08005a4838b275ec30e5b90e9ce9b0c
#
_cell.length_a   1.000
_cell.length_b   1.000
_cell.length_c   1.000
_cell.angle_alpha   90.00
_cell.angle_beta   90.00
_cell.angle_gamma   90.00
#
_symmetry.space_group_name_H-M   'P 1'
#
loop_
_entity.id
_entity.type
_entity.pdbx_description
1 polymer ?
#
loop_
_entity_poly.entity_id
_entity_poly.type
_entity_poly.pdbx_seq_one_letter_code
_entity_poly.pdbx_strand_id
1 'polypeptide(L)'
;MKTFKVTRVYTGADGHSHFDTLEYPLTDAGPIGSLSDRVKVDSLIFRKVPPGYDDWHNAPQKQFVVLLNGGVDIETSLGEKRSFEQGEILLMEDTTGKGHRSRNLLQHERQSLFIAF
;
A
#
# COMPACT_ATOMS: atom_id res chain seq x y z
N MET A 1 -15.50 -16.88 7.07
CA MET A 1 -14.17 -16.68 7.68
C MET A 1 -13.82 -15.20 7.67
N LYS A 2 -13.32 -14.69 8.79
CA LYS A 2 -12.88 -13.31 8.87
C LYS A 2 -11.50 -13.17 8.22
N THR A 3 -11.30 -12.10 7.47
CA THR A 3 -10.03 -11.82 6.79
C THR A 3 -9.64 -10.35 6.98
N PHE A 4 -8.36 -10.05 6.84
CA PHE A 4 -7.85 -8.69 6.76
C PHE A 4 -7.47 -8.39 5.31
N LYS A 5 -8.08 -7.37 4.73
CA LYS A 5 -7.89 -7.05 3.31
C LYS A 5 -6.79 -6.02 3.13
N VAL A 6 -5.92 -6.28 2.17
CA VAL A 6 -4.84 -5.38 1.76
C VAL A 6 -4.88 -5.27 0.24
N THR A 7 -4.84 -4.05 -0.28
CA THR A 7 -4.76 -3.86 -1.73
C THR A 7 -3.31 -4.01 -2.17
N ARG A 8 -3.09 -4.85 -3.18
CA ARG A 8 -1.78 -5.06 -3.77
C ARG A 8 -1.66 -4.29 -5.07
N VAL A 9 -0.53 -3.62 -5.27
CA VAL A 9 -0.14 -3.00 -6.53
C VAL A 9 1.07 -3.77 -7.05
N TYR A 10 0.93 -4.43 -8.19
CA TYR A 10 1.96 -5.33 -8.72
C TYR A 10 2.17 -5.11 -10.21
N THR A 11 3.32 -5.53 -10.71
CA THR A 11 3.64 -5.48 -12.14
C THR A 11 3.13 -6.75 -12.82
N GLY A 12 2.23 -6.60 -13.78
CA GLY A 12 1.73 -7.70 -14.59
C GLY A 12 2.69 -8.12 -15.68
N ALA A 13 2.37 -9.22 -16.36
CA ALA A 13 3.16 -9.72 -17.50
C ALA A 13 3.23 -8.72 -18.65
N ASP A 14 2.29 -7.79 -18.72
CA ASP A 14 2.24 -6.70 -19.71
C ASP A 14 3.17 -5.52 -19.38
N GLY A 15 3.87 -5.55 -18.24
CA GLY A 15 4.76 -4.48 -17.79
C GLY A 15 4.06 -3.30 -17.14
N HIS A 16 2.73 -3.34 -17.01
CA HIS A 16 1.95 -2.31 -16.35
C HIS A 16 1.64 -2.69 -14.91
N SER A 17 1.44 -1.69 -14.05
CA SER A 17 0.98 -1.92 -12.69
C SER A 17 -0.52 -2.21 -12.67
N HIS A 18 -0.92 -3.13 -11.81
CA HIS A 18 -2.30 -3.56 -11.63
C HIS A 18 -2.65 -3.60 -10.15
N PHE A 19 -3.95 -3.52 -9.86
CA PHE A 19 -4.46 -3.66 -8.51
C PHE A 19 -5.13 -5.03 -8.34
N ASP A 20 -4.94 -5.65 -7.18
CA ASP A 20 -5.81 -6.70 -6.70
C ASP A 20 -5.93 -6.65 -5.17
N THR A 21 -6.67 -7.56 -4.59
CA THR A 21 -6.90 -7.60 -3.15
C THR A 21 -6.34 -8.90 -2.59
N LEU A 22 -5.50 -8.76 -1.55
CA LEU A 22 -5.06 -9.89 -0.74
C LEU A 22 -5.95 -9.98 0.49
N GLU A 23 -6.28 -11.20 0.90
CA GLU A 23 -7.04 -11.45 2.11
C GLU A 23 -6.23 -12.36 3.02
N TYR A 24 -5.84 -11.82 4.19
CA TYR A 24 -5.12 -12.57 5.20
C TYR A 24 -6.15 -13.23 6.12
N PRO A 25 -6.20 -14.57 6.20
CA PRO A 25 -7.14 -15.25 7.10
C PRO A 25 -6.83 -14.90 8.55
N LEU A 26 -7.88 -14.69 9.34
CA LEU A 26 -7.76 -14.35 10.75
C LEU A 26 -8.30 -15.49 11.60
N THR A 27 -7.61 -15.75 12.72
CA THR A 27 -8.01 -16.74 13.71
C THR A 27 -8.39 -16.03 15.00
N ASP A 28 -9.52 -16.41 15.59
CA ASP A 28 -9.98 -15.86 16.87
C ASP A 28 -8.95 -16.14 17.96
N ALA A 29 -8.53 -15.07 18.64
CA ALA A 29 -7.56 -15.11 19.74
C ALA A 29 -8.17 -14.57 21.06
N GLY A 30 -9.48 -14.62 21.20
CA GLY A 30 -10.19 -14.18 22.41
C GLY A 30 -10.23 -12.67 22.56
N PRO A 31 -9.99 -12.16 23.78
CA PRO A 31 -10.14 -10.71 24.05
C PRO A 31 -9.22 -9.80 23.24
N ILE A 32 -8.12 -10.29 22.70
CA ILE A 32 -7.21 -9.47 21.87
C ILE A 32 -7.67 -9.41 20.43
N GLY A 33 -8.73 -10.12 20.06
CA GLY A 33 -9.31 -10.07 18.72
C GLY A 33 -8.99 -11.28 17.85
N SER A 34 -9.06 -11.09 16.55
CA SER A 34 -8.73 -12.11 15.56
C SER A 34 -7.43 -11.72 14.87
N LEU A 35 -6.51 -12.65 14.76
CA LEU A 35 -5.15 -12.40 14.31
C LEU A 35 -4.81 -13.22 13.06
N SER A 36 -4.07 -12.62 12.14
CA SER A 36 -3.46 -13.36 11.05
C SER A 36 -2.24 -14.15 11.54
N ASP A 37 -1.77 -15.07 10.72
CA ASP A 37 -0.42 -15.61 10.88
C ASP A 37 0.60 -14.47 10.78
N ARG A 38 1.78 -14.69 11.34
CA ARG A 38 2.84 -13.69 11.26
C ARG A 38 3.34 -13.55 9.83
N VAL A 39 3.46 -12.31 9.39
CA VAL A 39 4.09 -11.99 8.10
C VAL A 39 5.52 -11.58 8.40
N LYS A 40 6.48 -12.31 7.83
CA LYS A 40 7.89 -12.01 8.06
C LYS A 40 8.29 -10.80 7.24
N VAL A 41 8.83 -9.78 7.92
CA VAL A 41 9.31 -8.54 7.31
C VAL A 41 10.72 -8.24 7.81
N ASP A 42 11.42 -7.34 7.11
CA ASP A 42 12.81 -7.02 7.42
C ASP A 42 12.96 -5.70 8.17
N SER A 43 12.31 -4.64 7.68
CA SER A 43 12.58 -3.30 8.20
C SER A 43 11.35 -2.42 8.24
N LEU A 44 11.41 -1.42 9.11
CA LEU A 44 10.35 -0.42 9.30
C LEU A 44 10.94 0.97 9.04
N ILE A 45 10.26 1.77 8.21
CA ILE A 45 10.64 3.15 7.90
C ILE A 45 9.47 4.06 8.27
N PHE A 46 9.73 5.08 9.07
CA PHE A 46 8.77 6.16 9.36
C PHE A 46 8.90 7.23 8.28
N ARG A 47 7.77 7.69 7.75
CA ARG A 47 7.77 8.60 6.61
C ARG A 47 6.82 9.78 6.82
N LYS A 48 7.28 10.97 6.49
CA LYS A 48 6.44 12.15 6.30
C LYS A 48 6.52 12.59 4.85
N VAL A 49 5.38 12.91 4.27
CA VAL A 49 5.25 13.33 2.87
C VAL A 49 4.77 14.78 2.86
N PRO A 50 5.45 15.69 2.13
CA PRO A 50 5.05 17.09 2.10
C PRO A 50 3.70 17.28 1.40
N PRO A 51 2.99 18.39 1.71
CA PRO A 51 1.82 18.77 0.93
C PRO A 51 2.16 18.89 -0.54
N GLY A 52 1.24 18.54 -1.42
CA GLY A 52 1.47 18.65 -2.87
C GLY A 52 2.28 17.52 -3.47
N TYR A 53 2.60 16.48 -2.70
CA TYR A 53 3.30 15.30 -3.23
C TYR A 53 2.54 14.71 -4.41
N ASP A 54 3.24 14.54 -5.53
CA ASP A 54 2.73 14.01 -6.78
C ASP A 54 3.91 13.48 -7.58
N ASP A 55 4.04 12.16 -7.68
CA ASP A 55 5.23 11.55 -8.27
C ASP A 55 4.90 10.26 -9.00
N TRP A 56 5.55 10.05 -10.14
CA TRP A 56 5.46 8.83 -10.93
C TRP A 56 6.72 8.00 -10.67
N HIS A 57 6.57 6.79 -10.15
CA HIS A 57 7.73 5.95 -9.81
C HIS A 57 7.34 4.47 -9.72
N ASN A 58 8.35 3.61 -9.68
CA ASN A 58 8.20 2.23 -9.27
C ASN A 58 8.30 2.14 -7.75
N ALA A 59 7.75 1.09 -7.15
CA ALA A 59 8.07 0.78 -5.77
C ALA A 59 9.57 0.51 -5.65
N PRO A 60 10.28 1.12 -4.70
CA PRO A 60 11.72 0.92 -4.58
C PRO A 60 12.07 -0.52 -4.16
N GLN A 61 11.15 -1.17 -3.46
CA GLN A 61 11.24 -2.56 -3.05
C GLN A 61 9.84 -3.04 -2.66
N LYS A 62 9.66 -4.35 -2.56
CA LYS A 62 8.41 -4.92 -2.05
C LYS A 62 8.21 -4.48 -0.60
N GLN A 63 7.10 -3.82 -0.32
CA GLN A 63 6.83 -3.29 1.02
C GLN A 63 5.35 -3.02 1.24
N PHE A 64 4.92 -3.15 2.50
CA PHE A 64 3.64 -2.59 2.91
C PHE A 64 3.77 -1.08 3.10
N VAL A 65 2.71 -0.36 2.74
CA VAL A 65 2.55 1.06 3.06
C VAL A 65 1.34 1.19 3.97
N VAL A 66 1.55 1.68 5.18
CA VAL A 66 0.48 1.92 6.14
C VAL A 66 0.18 3.41 6.16
N LEU A 67 -1.03 3.79 5.78
CA LEU A 67 -1.46 5.19 5.74
C LEU A 67 -1.97 5.60 7.12
N LEU A 68 -1.23 6.46 7.82
CA LEU A 68 -1.57 6.88 9.18
C LEU A 68 -2.56 8.06 9.19
N ASN A 69 -2.37 9.01 8.28
CA ASN A 69 -3.29 10.12 8.11
C ASN A 69 -3.33 10.57 6.65
N GLY A 70 -4.31 11.39 6.29
CA GLY A 70 -4.51 11.77 4.91
C GLY A 70 -4.82 10.54 4.06
N GLY A 71 -4.50 10.60 2.80
CA GLY A 71 -4.70 9.50 1.89
C GLY A 71 -3.91 9.70 0.61
N VAL A 72 -4.01 8.76 -0.29
CA VAL A 72 -3.25 8.79 -1.54
C VAL A 72 -4.10 8.28 -2.69
N ASP A 73 -3.99 8.94 -3.85
CA ASP A 73 -4.45 8.40 -5.13
C ASP A 73 -3.28 7.64 -5.77
N ILE A 74 -3.55 6.43 -6.22
CA ILE A 74 -2.62 5.64 -7.02
C ILE A 74 -3.21 5.47 -8.41
N GLU A 75 -2.44 5.87 -9.43
CA GLU A 75 -2.84 5.76 -10.83
C GLU A 75 -1.81 4.93 -11.59
N THR A 76 -2.29 3.97 -12.39
CA THR A 76 -1.42 3.12 -13.22
C THR A 76 -1.27 3.71 -14.62
N SER A 77 -0.29 3.21 -15.37
CA SER A 77 -0.06 3.62 -16.75
C SER A 77 -1.19 3.24 -17.71
N LEU A 78 -2.08 2.34 -17.29
CA LEU A 78 -3.29 1.99 -18.05
C LEU A 78 -4.46 2.93 -17.73
N GLY A 79 -4.27 3.88 -16.81
CA GLY A 79 -5.29 4.86 -16.43
C GLY A 79 -6.21 4.41 -15.33
N GLU A 80 -6.02 3.23 -14.77
CA GLU A 80 -6.78 2.83 -13.58
C GLU A 80 -6.32 3.62 -12.37
N LYS A 81 -7.26 4.18 -11.62
CA LYS A 81 -6.96 4.98 -10.44
C LYS A 81 -7.82 4.53 -9.28
N ARG A 82 -7.20 4.40 -8.10
CA ARG A 82 -7.88 4.13 -6.84
C ARG A 82 -7.41 5.08 -5.77
N SER A 83 -8.36 5.51 -4.92
CA SER A 83 -8.08 6.37 -3.78
C SER A 83 -8.05 5.52 -2.52
N PHE A 84 -7.05 5.76 -1.67
CA PHE A 84 -6.87 5.08 -0.40
C PHE A 84 -6.84 6.11 0.71
N GLU A 85 -7.61 5.89 1.76
CA GLU A 85 -7.77 6.82 2.87
C GLU A 85 -6.91 6.41 4.07
N GLN A 86 -6.89 7.26 5.09
CA GLN A 86 -6.16 6.95 6.31
C GLN A 86 -6.64 5.62 6.90
N GLY A 87 -5.70 4.84 7.44
CA GLY A 87 -5.97 3.54 8.02
C GLY A 87 -5.89 2.39 7.03
N GLU A 88 -5.86 2.66 5.72
CA GLU A 88 -5.72 1.62 4.71
C GLU A 88 -4.26 1.19 4.56
N ILE A 89 -4.08 -0.07 4.17
CA ILE A 89 -2.76 -0.68 3.98
C ILE A 89 -2.66 -1.16 2.55
N LEU A 90 -1.52 -0.83 1.92
CA LEU A 90 -1.20 -1.25 0.56
C LEU A 90 0.00 -2.20 0.61
N LEU A 91 0.05 -3.17 -0.30
CA LEU A 91 1.26 -3.94 -0.56
C LEU A 91 1.78 -3.53 -1.94
N MET A 92 2.92 -2.86 -1.96
CA MET A 92 3.53 -2.36 -3.19
C MET A 92 4.55 -3.38 -3.69
N GLU A 93 4.29 -3.94 -4.88
CA GLU A 93 5.14 -4.95 -5.51
C GLU A 93 5.55 -4.56 -6.93
N ASP A 94 5.16 -3.39 -7.43
CA ASP A 94 5.49 -2.94 -8.78
C ASP A 94 6.90 -2.33 -8.84
N THR A 95 7.89 -3.16 -8.54
CA THR A 95 9.31 -2.78 -8.51
C THR A 95 9.93 -2.66 -9.90
N THR A 96 9.22 -3.09 -10.93
CA THR A 96 9.65 -3.07 -12.33
C THR A 96 8.53 -2.54 -13.22
N GLY A 97 8.81 -2.36 -14.51
CA GLY A 97 7.81 -1.95 -15.48
C GLY A 97 7.51 -0.45 -15.47
N LYS A 98 6.28 -0.10 -15.81
CA LYS A 98 5.87 1.30 -16.01
C LYS A 98 5.68 2.09 -14.73
N GLY A 99 5.53 1.42 -13.59
CA GLY A 99 5.30 2.10 -12.31
C GLY A 99 3.90 2.68 -12.17
N HIS A 100 3.77 3.54 -11.17
CA HIS A 100 2.49 4.18 -10.83
C HIS A 100 2.73 5.62 -10.41
N ARG A 101 1.66 6.41 -10.43
CA ARG A 101 1.66 7.77 -9.92
C ARG A 101 1.00 7.78 -8.55
N SER A 102 1.67 8.38 -7.57
CA SER A 102 1.13 8.59 -6.22
C SER A 102 0.91 10.07 -5.99
N ARG A 103 -0.25 10.43 -5.45
CA ARG A 103 -0.63 11.82 -5.22
C ARG A 103 -1.41 11.92 -3.93
N ASN A 104 -1.08 12.92 -3.08
CA ASN A 104 -1.82 13.14 -1.84
C ASN A 104 -3.28 13.48 -2.13
N LEU A 105 -4.22 12.88 -1.36
CA LEU A 105 -5.63 13.23 -1.43
C LEU A 105 -5.88 14.61 -0.85
N LEU A 106 -5.18 14.97 0.22
CA LEU A 106 -5.38 16.22 0.94
C LEU A 106 -4.13 17.09 0.85
N GLN A 107 -4.32 18.40 0.90
CA GLN A 107 -3.24 19.38 0.78
C GLN A 107 -2.56 19.66 2.12
N HIS A 108 -2.15 18.60 2.83
CA HIS A 108 -1.40 18.73 4.07
C HIS A 108 -0.34 17.62 4.17
N GLU A 109 0.58 17.75 5.11
CA GLU A 109 1.60 16.73 5.37
C GLU A 109 0.92 15.40 5.70
N ARG A 110 1.43 14.33 5.11
CA ARG A 110 0.92 12.98 5.30
C ARG A 110 1.96 12.12 6.01
N GLN A 111 1.51 11.28 6.93
CA GLN A 111 2.37 10.32 7.62
C GLN A 111 2.04 8.91 7.17
N SER A 112 3.07 8.10 6.98
CA SER A 112 2.95 6.70 6.63
C SER A 112 4.10 5.89 7.18
N LEU A 113 3.93 4.57 7.16
CA LEU A 113 4.99 3.62 7.47
C LEU A 113 5.29 2.79 6.23
N PHE A 114 6.56 2.53 5.98
CA PHE A 114 6.98 1.47 5.07
C PHE A 114 7.44 0.28 5.89
N ILE A 115 6.90 -0.90 5.61
CA ILE A 115 7.32 -2.16 6.22
C ILE A 115 7.84 -3.02 5.09
N ALA A 116 9.16 -3.12 4.98
CA ALA A 116 9.83 -3.74 3.85
C ALA A 116 10.13 -5.22 4.10
N PHE A 117 10.06 -5.98 3.04
CA PHE A 117 10.42 -7.39 3.03
C PHE A 117 11.93 -7.58 2.91
#